data_b62f3be13255a9457e2bc9ecf08fc096
#
_entry.id   b62f3be13255a9457e2bc9ecf08fc096
#
_cell.length_a   1.000
_cell.length_b   1.000
_cell.length_c   1.000
_cell.angle_alpha   90.00
_cell.angle_beta   90.00
_cell.angle_gamma   90.00
#
_symmetry.space_group_name_H-M   'P 1'
#
loop_
_entity.id
_entity.type
_entity.pdbx_description
1 polymer ?
#
loop_
_entity_poly.entity_id
_entity_poly.type
_entity_poly.pdbx_seq_one_letter_code
_entity_poly.pdbx_strand_id
1 'polypeptide(L)'
;MLATIHSKNEFMSKFITFEGVDGAGKSTHLAWFADVLRRRGLDVVVTREPGGTLLGEQLREILLNRTMSIGTEALLMFAARLEHIEQVIKPALRAGKWVISDRFSDASFAYQGGGRGLSWEKLSQLEQWVHPDLQPDLTLFFDVPVEVARQRLRAPDNTRPNNVSLDRFEQEQDDFFERVRAGYHKRVQEHPQRYIVIDAAQTLEKVKHKLEEIISII
;
A
#
# COMPACT_ATOMS: atom_id res chain seq x y z
N MET A 1 -7.93 35.65 35.15
CA MET A 1 -7.54 34.26 34.86
C MET A 1 -8.05 33.94 33.48
N LEU A 2 -7.22 34.26 32.46
CA LEU A 2 -7.57 34.07 31.04
C LEU A 2 -7.21 32.65 30.64
N ALA A 3 -8.24 31.83 30.41
CA ALA A 3 -8.07 30.50 29.85
C ALA A 3 -7.64 30.64 28.37
N THR A 4 -6.42 30.30 28.08
CA THR A 4 -5.89 30.18 26.72
C THR A 4 -6.60 29.00 26.05
N ILE A 5 -7.57 29.33 25.22
CA ILE A 5 -8.19 28.34 24.32
C ILE A 5 -7.14 28.01 23.29
N HIS A 6 -6.41 26.90 23.47
CA HIS A 6 -5.67 26.28 22.40
C HIS A 6 -6.71 25.72 21.41
N SER A 7 -6.92 26.41 20.30
CA SER A 7 -7.55 25.82 19.15
C SER A 7 -6.65 24.67 18.69
N LYS A 8 -6.92 23.45 19.12
CA LYS A 8 -6.45 22.26 18.42
C LYS A 8 -7.03 22.37 17.02
N ASN A 9 -6.22 22.72 16.04
CA ASN A 9 -6.50 22.38 14.67
C ASN A 9 -6.70 20.86 14.66
N GLU A 10 -7.96 20.45 14.63
CA GLU A 10 -8.32 19.05 14.41
C GLU A 10 -7.96 18.70 12.97
N PHE A 11 -6.69 18.41 12.74
CA PHE A 11 -6.32 17.61 11.58
C PHE A 11 -6.91 16.22 11.82
N MET A 12 -8.07 15.96 11.20
CA MET A 12 -8.67 14.63 11.25
C MET A 12 -7.61 13.62 10.80
N SER A 13 -7.45 12.53 11.57
CA SER A 13 -6.57 11.42 11.18
C SER A 13 -6.96 10.92 9.79
N LYS A 14 -5.96 10.54 8.99
CA LYS A 14 -6.18 9.98 7.64
C LYS A 14 -5.49 8.64 7.49
N PHE A 15 -6.14 7.76 6.74
CA PHE A 15 -5.57 6.51 6.29
C PHE A 15 -5.22 6.61 4.80
N ILE A 16 -3.92 6.56 4.48
CA ILE A 16 -3.39 6.70 3.12
C ILE A 16 -2.68 5.40 2.73
N THR A 17 -2.93 4.92 1.52
CA THR A 17 -2.26 3.75 0.99
C THR A 17 -1.43 4.06 -0.25
N PHE A 18 -0.30 3.39 -0.38
CA PHE A 18 0.60 3.44 -1.54
C PHE A 18 0.48 2.12 -2.29
N GLU A 19 0.00 2.16 -3.50
CA GLU A 19 -0.31 0.99 -4.31
C GLU A 19 0.46 1.01 -5.65
N GLY A 20 0.63 -0.16 -6.24
CA GLY A 20 1.34 -0.35 -7.50
C GLY A 20 2.21 -1.60 -7.50
N VAL A 21 2.71 -1.99 -8.67
CA VAL A 21 3.57 -3.16 -8.84
C VAL A 21 4.90 -3.02 -8.12
N ASP A 22 5.62 -4.12 -7.92
CA ASP A 22 6.98 -4.09 -7.39
C ASP A 22 7.90 -3.41 -8.42
N GLY A 23 8.85 -2.58 -7.93
CA GLY A 23 9.66 -1.72 -8.80
C GLY A 23 9.02 -0.39 -9.19
N ALA A 24 7.77 -0.09 -8.79
CA ALA A 24 7.14 1.21 -9.05
C ALA A 24 7.74 2.38 -8.26
N GLY A 25 8.64 2.12 -7.28
CA GLY A 25 9.30 3.17 -6.49
C GLY A 25 8.52 3.64 -5.26
N LYS A 26 7.48 2.91 -4.85
CA LYS A 26 6.63 3.24 -3.69
C LYS A 26 7.41 3.53 -2.42
N SER A 27 8.29 2.62 -1.99
CA SER A 27 8.97 2.70 -0.68
C SER A 27 9.82 3.96 -0.52
N THR A 28 10.52 4.39 -1.60
CA THR A 28 11.31 5.62 -1.62
C THR A 28 10.43 6.85 -1.39
N HIS A 29 9.31 6.91 -2.08
CA HIS A 29 8.39 8.04 -2.00
C HIS A 29 7.55 8.02 -0.72
N LEU A 30 7.20 6.84 -0.21
CA LEU A 30 6.46 6.67 1.04
C LEU A 30 7.24 7.22 2.23
N ALA A 31 8.53 6.86 2.36
CA ALA A 31 9.38 7.37 3.42
C ALA A 31 9.48 8.90 3.38
N TRP A 32 9.75 9.47 2.20
CA TRP A 32 9.81 10.90 1.99
C TRP A 32 8.47 11.60 2.30
N PHE A 33 7.35 11.03 1.84
CA PHE A 33 5.99 11.56 2.07
C PHE A 33 5.67 11.62 3.57
N ALA A 34 5.95 10.53 4.30
CA ALA A 34 5.77 10.48 5.74
C ALA A 34 6.62 11.55 6.47
N ASP A 35 7.86 11.77 6.04
CA ASP A 35 8.75 12.77 6.64
C ASP A 35 8.27 14.19 6.37
N VAL A 36 7.69 14.48 5.19
CA VAL A 36 7.08 15.79 4.92
C VAL A 36 5.89 16.04 5.84
N LEU A 37 5.03 15.06 6.03
CA LEU A 37 3.88 15.18 6.94
C LEU A 37 4.33 15.39 8.40
N ARG A 38 5.35 14.66 8.86
CA ARG A 38 5.93 14.84 10.21
C ARG A 38 6.51 16.24 10.40
N ARG A 39 7.20 16.79 9.40
CA ARG A 39 7.70 18.18 9.43
C ARG A 39 6.58 19.22 9.49
N ARG A 40 5.39 18.89 9.03
CA ARG A 40 4.17 19.71 9.19
C ARG A 40 3.51 19.55 10.57
N GLY A 41 4.10 18.78 11.47
CA GLY A 41 3.61 18.57 12.84
C GLY A 41 2.58 17.46 12.98
N LEU A 42 2.38 16.63 11.96
CA LEU A 42 1.46 15.50 12.03
C LEU A 42 2.13 14.28 12.68
N ASP A 43 1.39 13.55 13.53
CA ASP A 43 1.84 12.26 14.06
C ASP A 43 1.51 11.16 13.03
N VAL A 44 2.54 10.53 12.48
CA VAL A 44 2.43 9.60 11.35
C VAL A 44 2.96 8.22 11.69
N VAL A 45 2.08 7.22 11.58
CA VAL A 45 2.44 5.80 11.61
C VAL A 45 2.66 5.31 10.19
N VAL A 46 3.82 4.74 9.94
CA VAL A 46 4.16 4.08 8.67
C VAL A 46 4.11 2.57 8.88
N THR A 47 3.43 1.87 7.99
CA THR A 47 3.22 0.42 8.07
C THR A 47 3.17 -0.20 6.67
N ARG A 48 2.93 -1.51 6.58
CA ARG A 48 2.87 -2.25 5.29
C ARG A 48 2.02 -3.49 5.36
N GLU A 49 1.57 -3.97 4.22
CA GLU A 49 0.90 -5.26 4.05
C GLU A 49 1.54 -6.13 2.95
N PRO A 50 1.52 -7.48 3.14
CA PRO A 50 1.26 -8.14 4.41
C PRO A 50 2.36 -7.85 5.42
N GLY A 51 2.00 -7.73 6.71
CA GLY A 51 2.95 -7.40 7.79
C GLY A 51 2.37 -6.44 8.82
N GLY A 52 3.23 -5.61 9.41
CA GLY A 52 2.86 -4.55 10.35
C GLY A 52 2.57 -5.01 11.78
N THR A 53 2.43 -6.31 12.05
CA THR A 53 2.28 -6.92 13.37
C THR A 53 3.18 -8.15 13.49
N LEU A 54 3.43 -8.63 14.69
CA LEU A 54 4.26 -9.83 14.87
C LEU A 54 3.69 -11.03 14.08
N LEU A 55 2.39 -11.29 14.18
CA LEU A 55 1.74 -12.34 13.41
C LEU A 55 1.74 -12.03 11.92
N GLY A 56 1.48 -10.78 11.55
CA GLY A 56 1.49 -10.32 10.15
C GLY A 56 2.86 -10.56 9.48
N GLU A 57 3.97 -10.32 10.18
CA GLU A 57 5.31 -10.57 9.63
C GLU A 57 5.59 -12.09 9.47
N GLN A 58 5.10 -12.93 10.37
CA GLN A 58 5.20 -14.40 10.23
C GLN A 58 4.38 -14.89 9.03
N LEU A 59 3.17 -14.36 8.84
CA LEU A 59 2.34 -14.67 7.68
C LEU A 59 2.99 -14.16 6.39
N ARG A 60 3.62 -12.99 6.41
CA ARG A 60 4.39 -12.44 5.29
C ARG A 60 5.50 -13.41 4.88
N GLU A 61 6.28 -13.92 5.81
CA GLU A 61 7.35 -14.89 5.53
C GLU A 61 6.78 -16.14 4.82
N ILE A 62 5.67 -16.67 5.30
CA ILE A 62 4.98 -17.81 4.66
C ILE A 62 4.51 -17.43 3.26
N LEU A 63 3.82 -16.30 3.10
CA LEU A 63 3.26 -15.82 1.85
C LEU A 63 4.31 -15.56 0.78
N LEU A 64 5.49 -15.07 1.15
CA LEU A 64 6.56 -14.75 0.20
C LEU A 64 7.43 -15.96 -0.17
N ASN A 65 7.50 -16.99 0.69
CA ASN A 65 8.47 -18.08 0.55
C ASN A 65 7.84 -19.47 0.33
N ARG A 66 6.51 -19.63 0.49
CA ARG A 66 5.84 -20.93 0.35
C ARG A 66 4.85 -20.92 -0.81
N THR A 67 4.88 -21.99 -1.61
CA THR A 67 3.83 -22.23 -2.62
C THR A 67 2.56 -22.71 -1.95
N MET A 68 1.41 -22.21 -2.42
CA MET A 68 0.11 -22.56 -1.89
C MET A 68 -0.98 -22.38 -2.95
N SER A 69 -2.17 -22.90 -2.68
CA SER A 69 -3.33 -22.62 -3.52
C SER A 69 -3.72 -21.15 -3.44
N ILE A 70 -4.31 -20.61 -4.50
CA ILE A 70 -4.72 -19.21 -4.56
C ILE A 70 -5.75 -18.84 -3.47
N GLY A 71 -6.64 -19.78 -3.12
CA GLY A 71 -7.58 -19.57 -2.02
C GLY A 71 -6.88 -19.44 -0.67
N THR A 72 -5.88 -20.30 -0.40
CA THR A 72 -5.05 -20.21 0.81
C THR A 72 -4.27 -18.90 0.85
N GLU A 73 -3.68 -18.49 -0.28
CA GLU A 73 -2.96 -17.21 -0.39
C GLU A 73 -3.87 -16.02 -0.01
N ALA A 74 -5.06 -15.95 -0.60
CA ALA A 74 -6.01 -14.89 -0.30
C ALA A 74 -6.45 -14.90 1.18
N LEU A 75 -6.78 -16.06 1.74
CA LEU A 75 -7.16 -16.17 3.15
C LEU A 75 -6.07 -15.72 4.10
N LEU A 76 -4.80 -16.07 3.84
CA LEU A 76 -3.68 -15.63 4.65
C LEU A 76 -3.41 -14.13 4.52
N MET A 77 -3.57 -13.55 3.31
CA MET A 77 -3.49 -12.09 3.10
C MET A 77 -4.54 -11.35 3.94
N PHE A 78 -5.79 -11.83 3.92
CA PHE A 78 -6.86 -11.22 4.68
C PHE A 78 -6.76 -11.47 6.19
N ALA A 79 -6.22 -12.62 6.62
CA ALA A 79 -5.93 -12.87 8.03
C ALA A 79 -4.85 -11.90 8.57
N ALA A 80 -3.74 -11.72 7.82
CA ALA A 80 -2.72 -10.74 8.18
C ALA A 80 -3.27 -9.31 8.22
N ARG A 81 -4.15 -8.96 7.28
CA ARG A 81 -4.83 -7.66 7.22
C ARG A 81 -5.73 -7.41 8.41
N LEU A 82 -6.56 -8.39 8.79
CA LEU A 82 -7.43 -8.25 9.95
C LEU A 82 -6.63 -7.94 11.21
N GLU A 83 -5.56 -8.69 11.45
CA GLU A 83 -4.66 -8.47 12.59
C GLU A 83 -4.03 -7.08 12.54
N HIS A 84 -3.57 -6.65 11.37
CA HIS A 84 -2.96 -5.34 11.14
C HIS A 84 -3.96 -4.19 11.39
N ILE A 85 -5.20 -4.34 10.92
CA ILE A 85 -6.26 -3.35 11.17
C ILE A 85 -6.53 -3.19 12.66
N GLU A 86 -6.72 -4.31 13.37
CA GLU A 86 -7.11 -4.27 14.78
C GLU A 86 -5.97 -3.81 15.71
N GLN A 87 -4.71 -4.18 15.40
CA GLN A 87 -3.60 -3.86 16.28
C GLN A 87 -2.84 -2.57 15.93
N VAL A 88 -2.90 -2.11 14.68
CA VAL A 88 -2.11 -0.96 14.24
C VAL A 88 -2.98 0.15 13.67
N ILE A 89 -3.77 -0.13 12.60
CA ILE A 89 -4.44 0.93 11.85
C ILE A 89 -5.51 1.61 12.70
N LYS A 90 -6.52 0.86 13.18
CA LYS A 90 -7.61 1.42 13.99
C LYS A 90 -7.12 2.09 15.28
N PRO A 91 -6.19 1.51 16.07
CA PRO A 91 -5.66 2.20 17.25
C PRO A 91 -4.95 3.51 16.93
N ALA A 92 -4.16 3.56 15.84
CA ALA A 92 -3.47 4.77 15.41
C ALA A 92 -4.48 5.87 15.00
N LEU A 93 -5.46 5.53 14.17
CA LEU A 93 -6.51 6.47 13.74
C LEU A 93 -7.33 7.00 14.92
N ARG A 94 -7.72 6.13 15.87
CA ARG A 94 -8.41 6.55 17.10
C ARG A 94 -7.58 7.48 18.00
N ALA A 95 -6.26 7.35 17.93
CA ALA A 95 -5.33 8.24 18.63
C ALA A 95 -5.07 9.56 17.87
N GLY A 96 -5.78 9.82 16.78
CA GLY A 96 -5.61 11.03 15.97
C GLY A 96 -4.37 11.02 15.08
N LYS A 97 -3.71 9.86 14.91
CA LYS A 97 -2.52 9.74 14.07
C LYS A 97 -2.91 9.46 12.63
N TRP A 98 -2.08 9.95 11.71
CA TRP A 98 -2.15 9.55 10.31
C TRP A 98 -1.53 8.17 10.13
N VAL A 99 -2.11 7.36 9.26
CA VAL A 99 -1.57 6.03 8.92
C VAL A 99 -1.23 6.01 7.44
N ILE A 100 0.01 5.62 7.12
CA ILE A 100 0.46 5.40 5.75
C ILE A 100 0.86 3.94 5.62
N SER A 101 0.18 3.20 4.74
CA SER A 101 0.47 1.79 4.48
C SER A 101 1.06 1.58 3.08
N ASP A 102 2.18 0.85 3.01
CA ASP A 102 2.64 0.26 1.75
C ASP A 102 1.76 -0.95 1.46
N ARG A 103 0.80 -0.79 0.57
CA ARG A 103 -0.29 -1.69 0.21
C ARG A 103 -1.40 -1.80 1.26
N PHE A 104 -2.57 -2.19 0.77
CA PHE A 104 -3.77 -2.57 1.53
C PHE A 104 -4.63 -3.53 0.69
N SER A 105 -5.96 -3.48 0.84
CA SER A 105 -6.86 -4.42 0.15
C SER A 105 -6.78 -4.37 -1.37
N ASP A 106 -6.51 -3.21 -1.95
CA ASP A 106 -6.37 -3.03 -3.40
C ASP A 106 -5.26 -3.92 -4.00
N ALA A 107 -4.18 -4.14 -3.24
CA ALA A 107 -3.14 -5.10 -3.63
C ALA A 107 -3.69 -6.52 -3.78
N SER A 108 -4.62 -6.96 -2.92
CA SER A 108 -5.24 -8.30 -3.06
C SER A 108 -6.11 -8.41 -4.30
N PHE A 109 -6.86 -7.37 -4.65
CA PHE A 109 -7.62 -7.35 -5.90
C PHE A 109 -6.69 -7.37 -7.13
N ALA A 110 -5.58 -6.64 -7.07
CA ALA A 110 -4.62 -6.62 -8.17
C ALA A 110 -3.86 -7.94 -8.31
N TYR A 111 -3.27 -8.46 -7.22
CA TYR A 111 -2.39 -9.64 -7.25
C TYR A 111 -3.18 -10.95 -7.26
N GLN A 112 -4.07 -11.20 -6.28
CA GLN A 112 -4.84 -12.43 -6.22
C GLN A 112 -5.97 -12.41 -7.26
N GLY A 113 -6.62 -11.27 -7.49
CA GLY A 113 -7.67 -11.11 -8.49
C GLY A 113 -7.11 -11.06 -9.90
N GLY A 114 -6.44 -9.94 -10.26
CA GLY A 114 -5.91 -9.71 -11.60
C GLY A 114 -4.81 -10.70 -11.97
N GLY A 115 -3.75 -10.77 -11.17
CA GLY A 115 -2.58 -11.61 -11.42
C GLY A 115 -2.88 -13.11 -11.39
N ARG A 116 -3.49 -13.61 -10.32
CA ARG A 116 -3.76 -15.03 -10.08
C ARG A 116 -5.13 -15.51 -10.59
N GLY A 117 -6.05 -14.61 -10.94
CA GLY A 117 -7.38 -14.97 -11.46
C GLY A 117 -8.39 -15.41 -10.39
N LEU A 118 -8.21 -15.06 -9.11
CA LEU A 118 -9.23 -15.27 -8.10
C LEU A 118 -10.45 -14.38 -8.40
N SER A 119 -11.65 -14.93 -8.23
CA SER A 119 -12.90 -14.18 -8.44
C SER A 119 -12.91 -12.90 -7.59
N TRP A 120 -13.22 -11.77 -8.23
CA TRP A 120 -13.40 -10.47 -7.58
C TRP A 120 -14.52 -10.50 -6.55
N GLU A 121 -15.57 -11.25 -6.82
CA GLU A 121 -16.67 -11.46 -5.87
C GLU A 121 -16.19 -12.08 -4.56
N LYS A 122 -15.33 -13.11 -4.62
CA LYS A 122 -14.74 -13.71 -3.42
C LYS A 122 -13.87 -12.74 -2.65
N LEU A 123 -13.08 -11.92 -3.36
CA LEU A 123 -12.27 -10.87 -2.74
C LEU A 123 -13.15 -9.82 -2.07
N SER A 124 -14.24 -9.40 -2.72
CA SER A 124 -15.20 -8.46 -2.14
C SER A 124 -15.90 -9.03 -0.90
N GLN A 125 -16.23 -10.34 -0.89
CA GLN A 125 -16.77 -10.99 0.30
C GLN A 125 -15.76 -10.98 1.47
N LEU A 126 -14.48 -11.25 1.20
CA LEU A 126 -13.42 -11.18 2.20
C LEU A 126 -13.21 -9.74 2.69
N GLU A 127 -13.19 -8.76 1.79
CA GLU A 127 -13.09 -7.35 2.11
C GLU A 127 -14.24 -6.91 3.03
N GLN A 128 -15.48 -7.25 2.65
CA GLN A 128 -16.68 -6.92 3.42
C GLN A 128 -16.70 -7.60 4.81
N TRP A 129 -16.15 -8.80 4.93
CA TRP A 129 -16.05 -9.48 6.22
C TRP A 129 -14.96 -8.87 7.11
N VAL A 130 -13.79 -8.57 6.55
CA VAL A 130 -12.60 -8.17 7.32
C VAL A 130 -12.64 -6.68 7.69
N HIS A 131 -13.08 -5.80 6.80
CA HIS A 131 -13.07 -4.35 7.04
C HIS A 131 -14.21 -3.60 6.32
N PRO A 132 -15.49 -3.93 6.65
CA PRO A 132 -16.64 -3.29 6.00
C PRO A 132 -16.65 -1.76 6.18
N ASP A 133 -16.14 -1.28 7.32
CA ASP A 133 -16.21 0.13 7.75
C ASP A 133 -14.86 0.87 7.63
N LEU A 134 -13.84 0.23 7.04
CA LEU A 134 -12.52 0.84 6.89
C LEU A 134 -12.07 0.81 5.45
N GLN A 135 -11.99 1.97 4.83
CA GLN A 135 -11.36 2.18 3.53
C GLN A 135 -10.31 3.29 3.64
N PRO A 136 -9.28 3.30 2.79
CA PRO A 136 -8.36 4.42 2.72
C PRO A 136 -9.09 5.72 2.35
N ASP A 137 -8.75 6.83 3.02
CA ASP A 137 -9.19 8.17 2.63
C ASP A 137 -8.57 8.58 1.29
N LEU A 138 -7.34 8.08 1.04
CA LEU A 138 -6.59 8.34 -0.18
C LEU A 138 -5.73 7.13 -0.55
N THR A 139 -5.79 6.72 -1.80
CA THR A 139 -4.91 5.71 -2.40
C THR A 139 -4.04 6.36 -3.46
N LEU A 140 -2.74 6.34 -3.27
CA LEU A 140 -1.74 6.79 -4.24
C LEU A 140 -1.29 5.59 -5.07
N PHE A 141 -1.81 5.50 -6.28
CA PHE A 141 -1.46 4.43 -7.22
C PHE A 141 -0.27 4.85 -8.09
N PHE A 142 0.88 4.24 -7.83
CA PHE A 142 2.11 4.43 -8.61
C PHE A 142 2.04 3.56 -9.86
N ASP A 143 1.51 4.15 -10.93
CA ASP A 143 1.42 3.47 -12.23
C ASP A 143 2.73 3.59 -13.00
N VAL A 144 3.22 2.46 -13.47
CA VAL A 144 4.46 2.37 -14.25
C VAL A 144 4.35 1.21 -15.25
N PRO A 145 4.85 1.37 -16.50
CA PRO A 145 4.96 0.25 -17.42
C PRO A 145 5.75 -0.91 -16.81
N VAL A 146 5.26 -2.13 -16.99
CA VAL A 146 5.85 -3.34 -16.37
C VAL A 146 7.32 -3.49 -16.73
N GLU A 147 7.70 -3.21 -17.98
CA GLU A 147 9.09 -3.25 -18.41
C GLU A 147 10.00 -2.34 -17.57
N VAL A 148 9.57 -1.10 -17.29
CA VAL A 148 10.31 -0.14 -16.46
C VAL A 148 10.41 -0.62 -15.01
N ALA A 149 9.33 -1.15 -14.46
CA ALA A 149 9.34 -1.72 -13.12
C ALA A 149 10.32 -2.89 -13.00
N ARG A 150 10.31 -3.79 -13.98
CA ARG A 150 11.22 -4.95 -14.03
C ARG A 150 12.68 -4.54 -14.20
N GLN A 151 12.97 -3.54 -15.03
CA GLN A 151 14.32 -2.99 -15.14
C GLN A 151 14.83 -2.46 -13.79
N ARG A 152 13.98 -1.73 -13.04
CA ARG A 152 14.34 -1.22 -11.72
C ARG A 152 14.59 -2.34 -10.71
N LEU A 153 13.80 -3.43 -10.73
CA LEU A 153 13.99 -4.58 -9.84
C LEU A 153 15.29 -5.35 -10.14
N ARG A 154 15.73 -5.39 -11.42
CA ARG A 154 16.97 -6.04 -11.84
C ARG A 154 18.22 -5.17 -11.64
N ALA A 155 18.04 -3.87 -11.50
CA ALA A 155 19.17 -2.96 -11.27
C ALA A 155 19.85 -3.32 -9.92
N PRO A 156 21.19 -3.25 -9.84
CA PRO A 156 21.89 -3.45 -8.58
C PRO A 156 21.39 -2.43 -7.54
N ASP A 157 20.76 -2.93 -6.50
CA ASP A 157 20.29 -2.10 -5.40
C ASP A 157 21.27 -2.23 -4.24
N ASN A 158 22.09 -1.21 -4.04
CA ASN A 158 23.04 -1.15 -2.93
C ASN A 158 22.36 -1.10 -1.54
N THR A 159 21.03 -0.97 -1.49
CA THR A 159 20.24 -0.98 -0.25
C THR A 159 19.70 -2.38 0.08
N ARG A 160 19.69 -3.32 -0.90
CA ARG A 160 19.34 -4.72 -0.64
C ARG A 160 20.59 -5.46 -0.12
N PRO A 161 20.50 -6.24 0.97
CA PRO A 161 21.61 -7.08 1.39
C PRO A 161 22.02 -8.00 0.24
N ASN A 162 23.32 -8.07 -0.04
CA ASN A 162 23.88 -9.00 -1.00
C ASN A 162 23.48 -10.43 -0.59
N ASN A 163 22.56 -11.08 -1.34
CA ASN A 163 22.01 -12.43 -1.18
C ASN A 163 20.49 -12.53 -0.87
N VAL A 164 19.71 -11.46 -0.98
CA VAL A 164 18.24 -11.60 -0.92
C VAL A 164 17.76 -12.07 -2.29
N SER A 165 17.34 -13.33 -2.37
CA SER A 165 16.65 -13.87 -3.55
C SER A 165 15.32 -13.14 -3.77
N LEU A 166 14.91 -13.01 -5.03
CA LEU A 166 13.59 -12.52 -5.38
C LEU A 166 12.52 -13.37 -4.68
N ASP A 167 11.51 -12.72 -4.12
CA ASP A 167 10.38 -13.43 -3.53
C ASP A 167 9.50 -14.09 -4.61
N ARG A 168 8.53 -14.88 -4.19
CA ARG A 168 7.66 -15.65 -5.08
C ARG A 168 6.84 -14.79 -6.05
N PHE A 169 6.49 -13.58 -5.68
CA PHE A 169 5.78 -12.65 -6.57
C PHE A 169 6.76 -11.96 -7.52
N GLU A 170 7.92 -11.54 -7.04
CA GLU A 170 8.95 -10.93 -7.88
C GLU A 170 9.50 -11.88 -8.97
N GLN A 171 9.37 -13.21 -8.76
CA GLN A 171 9.76 -14.26 -9.72
C GLN A 171 8.73 -14.49 -10.84
N GLU A 172 7.52 -13.91 -10.76
CA GLU A 172 6.48 -14.06 -11.77
C GLU A 172 6.89 -13.44 -13.11
N GLN A 173 6.24 -13.88 -14.19
CA GLN A 173 6.50 -13.40 -15.55
C GLN A 173 5.83 -12.05 -15.81
N ASP A 174 6.23 -11.38 -16.87
CA ASP A 174 5.79 -10.02 -17.19
C ASP A 174 4.27 -9.95 -17.44
N ASP A 175 3.67 -10.99 -18.03
CA ASP A 175 2.22 -11.08 -18.24
C ASP A 175 1.41 -11.13 -16.94
N PHE A 176 1.99 -11.69 -15.86
CA PHE A 176 1.39 -11.63 -14.54
C PHE A 176 1.33 -10.17 -14.04
N PHE A 177 2.43 -9.43 -14.16
CA PHE A 177 2.49 -8.03 -13.74
C PHE A 177 1.60 -7.11 -14.58
N GLU A 178 1.42 -7.41 -15.88
CA GLU A 178 0.45 -6.70 -16.73
C GLU A 178 -1.00 -6.92 -16.22
N ARG A 179 -1.34 -8.15 -15.84
CA ARG A 179 -2.66 -8.42 -15.22
C ARG A 179 -2.81 -7.75 -13.86
N VAL A 180 -1.76 -7.71 -13.04
CA VAL A 180 -1.76 -6.99 -11.75
C VAL A 180 -1.98 -5.49 -11.97
N ARG A 181 -1.25 -4.88 -12.90
CA ARG A 181 -1.41 -3.47 -13.28
C ARG A 181 -2.83 -3.18 -13.76
N ALA A 182 -3.36 -4.03 -14.65
CA ALA A 182 -4.76 -3.93 -15.10
C ALA A 182 -5.76 -4.06 -13.93
N GLY A 183 -5.46 -4.90 -12.95
CA GLY A 183 -6.24 -5.04 -11.71
C GLY A 183 -6.29 -3.73 -10.91
N TYR A 184 -5.16 -3.04 -10.75
CA TYR A 184 -5.14 -1.72 -10.12
C TYR A 184 -5.95 -0.68 -10.92
N HIS A 185 -5.80 -0.63 -12.24
CA HIS A 185 -6.60 0.28 -13.07
C HIS A 185 -8.09 0.03 -12.92
N LYS A 186 -8.51 -1.23 -12.81
CA LYS A 186 -9.91 -1.57 -12.54
C LYS A 186 -10.36 -1.01 -11.17
N ARG A 187 -9.55 -1.14 -10.10
CA ARG A 187 -9.87 -0.55 -8.79
C ARG A 187 -9.98 0.98 -8.85
N VAL A 188 -9.12 1.65 -9.63
CA VAL A 188 -9.22 3.11 -9.89
C VAL A 188 -10.57 3.46 -10.50
N GLN A 189 -11.04 2.68 -11.49
CA GLN A 189 -12.32 2.90 -12.15
C GLN A 189 -13.53 2.66 -11.22
N GLU A 190 -13.43 1.67 -10.32
CA GLU A 190 -14.48 1.34 -9.35
C GLU A 190 -14.58 2.37 -8.22
N HIS A 191 -13.46 3.01 -7.83
CA HIS A 191 -13.39 3.92 -6.68
C HIS A 191 -12.66 5.23 -6.99
N PRO A 192 -13.01 5.96 -8.07
CA PRO A 192 -12.24 7.11 -8.55
C PRO A 192 -12.09 8.23 -7.52
N GLN A 193 -13.03 8.33 -6.57
CA GLN A 193 -13.06 9.39 -5.56
C GLN A 193 -11.91 9.31 -4.53
N ARG A 194 -11.31 8.13 -4.30
CA ARG A 194 -10.23 7.95 -3.33
C ARG A 194 -8.86 7.71 -3.97
N TYR A 195 -8.79 7.64 -5.30
CA TYR A 195 -7.53 7.36 -5.98
C TYR A 195 -6.91 8.61 -6.61
N ILE A 196 -5.60 8.72 -6.45
CA ILE A 196 -4.76 9.58 -7.30
C ILE A 196 -3.73 8.69 -7.99
N VAL A 197 -3.76 8.71 -9.33
CA VAL A 197 -2.79 7.98 -10.15
C VAL A 197 -1.53 8.84 -10.31
N ILE A 198 -0.39 8.26 -9.97
CA ILE A 198 0.94 8.86 -10.07
C ILE A 198 1.66 8.20 -11.25
N ASP A 199 2.05 8.98 -12.25
CA ASP A 199 2.95 8.49 -13.31
C ASP A 199 4.34 8.23 -12.72
N ALA A 200 4.56 6.99 -12.30
CA ALA A 200 5.80 6.57 -11.66
C ALA A 200 6.93 6.25 -12.67
N ALA A 201 6.69 6.42 -13.97
CA ALA A 201 7.76 6.36 -14.99
C ALA A 201 8.58 7.66 -15.03
N GLN A 202 8.08 8.75 -14.46
CA GLN A 202 8.77 10.03 -14.37
C GLN A 202 10.00 9.98 -13.46
N THR A 203 10.81 11.06 -13.49
CA THR A 203 11.96 11.22 -12.59
C THR A 203 11.50 11.35 -11.13
N LEU A 204 12.41 11.03 -10.19
CA LEU A 204 12.15 11.14 -8.74
C LEU A 204 11.65 12.54 -8.37
N GLU A 205 12.24 13.59 -8.95
CA GLU A 205 11.89 14.99 -8.67
C GLU A 205 10.47 15.30 -9.13
N LYS A 206 10.07 14.85 -10.32
CA LYS A 206 8.71 15.07 -10.83
C LYS A 206 7.65 14.34 -10.00
N VAL A 207 7.94 13.10 -9.59
CA VAL A 207 7.04 12.35 -8.72
C VAL A 207 6.94 13.03 -7.35
N LYS A 208 8.05 13.49 -6.76
CA LYS A 208 8.03 14.25 -5.51
C LYS A 208 7.22 15.54 -5.63
N HIS A 209 7.41 16.29 -6.70
CA HIS A 209 6.63 17.52 -6.94
C HIS A 209 5.13 17.23 -6.98
N LYS A 210 4.72 16.16 -7.67
CA LYS A 210 3.32 15.71 -7.69
C LYS A 210 2.81 15.35 -6.30
N LEU A 211 3.62 14.67 -5.50
CA LEU A 211 3.27 14.34 -4.11
C LEU A 211 3.20 15.58 -3.22
N GLU A 212 4.03 16.62 -3.45
CA GLU A 212 3.95 17.92 -2.75
C GLU A 212 2.62 18.63 -3.03
N GLU A 213 2.18 18.64 -4.29
CA GLU A 213 0.86 19.17 -4.65
C GLU A 213 -0.24 18.44 -3.87
N ILE A 214 -0.19 17.10 -3.82
CA ILE A 214 -1.17 16.29 -3.07
C ILE A 214 -1.12 16.62 -1.58
N ILE A 215 0.06 16.69 -0.97
CA ILE A 215 0.22 17.05 0.45
C ILE A 215 -0.33 18.46 0.74
N SER A 216 -0.35 19.35 -0.25
CA SER A 216 -0.85 20.72 -0.05
C SER A 216 -2.37 20.81 0.07
N ILE A 217 -3.09 19.79 -0.39
CA ILE A 217 -4.57 19.77 -0.47
C ILE A 217 -5.22 18.78 0.50
N ILE A 218 -4.44 17.95 1.22
CA ILE A 218 -4.93 16.99 2.21
C ILE A 218 -4.65 17.46 3.63
#